data_7ca51c37e60d37a0e40f691baf577048
#
_entry.id   7ca51c37e60d37a0e40f691baf577048
#
_cell.length_a   1.000
_cell.length_b   1.000
_cell.length_c   1.000
_cell.angle_alpha   90.00
_cell.angle_beta   90.00
_cell.angle_gamma   90.00
#
_symmetry.space_group_name_H-M   'P 1'
#
loop_
_entity.id
_entity.type
_entity.pdbx_description
1 polymer ?
#
loop_
_entity_poly.entity_id
_entity_poly.type
_entity_poly.pdbx_seq_one_letter_code
_entity_poly.pdbx_strand_id
1 'polypeptide(L)'
;MERATLKTYNHTLASTSAREDHRKGLQHYAHGQYEEAAALLQRAMKEEATSERANDCAAAELACGRREQALATFLLAVSLDAENIEAAANLGTLLASLGRVRDAIPYLQEAAARSDGSQRETLTQLLTVCGNRVAEDVLRESRAAQDRMVAARKLPAIPTQPAVAPTVRPPVYMGNNLALLCTTNHCKMYVDTRDLLIAPWLLMHGEWEPEETELVKKLIKPGDVFVDVGANLGYYTLLAIRVGASKVYAFEAQESTYELLGKNVIINWMTSVVRFEHLAVFSHTTDLEFFVRNSYPGNSSIGVSSPDQLKKWFDTATKVKVHAVSLDDYFADKPGKIDVLKVDVEGAEPAVFEGARRILSENRNIQVLCEWSPDQMATAQQNPERVVELWAELGFRAFVLHTGLGEIRLKSLLTGGYQNLLLHR
;
A
#
# COMPACT_ATOMS: atom_id res chain seq x y z
N MET A 1 34.94 33.46 -26.40
CA MET A 1 35.33 32.18 -26.99
C MET A 1 36.31 31.38 -26.12
N GLU A 2 37.36 31.98 -25.56
CA GLU A 2 38.36 31.27 -24.75
C GLU A 2 37.85 30.60 -23.47
N ARG A 3 36.88 31.16 -22.75
CA ARG A 3 36.33 30.54 -21.51
C ARG A 3 35.49 29.28 -21.76
N ALA A 4 34.85 29.16 -22.92
CA ALA A 4 34.08 27.95 -23.30
C ALA A 4 35.01 26.81 -23.70
N THR A 5 36.10 27.14 -24.42
CA THR A 5 37.12 26.15 -24.85
C THR A 5 37.92 25.58 -23.67
N LEU A 6 38.28 26.42 -22.69
CA LEU A 6 38.94 25.95 -21.44
C LEU A 6 38.04 25.05 -20.59
N LYS A 7 36.73 25.36 -20.50
CA LYS A 7 35.78 24.48 -19.77
C LYS A 7 35.62 23.12 -20.44
N THR A 8 35.53 23.09 -21.77
CA THR A 8 35.41 21.83 -22.54
C THR A 8 36.72 21.02 -22.47
N TYR A 9 37.88 21.70 -22.57
CA TYR A 9 39.17 21.03 -22.45
C TYR A 9 39.42 20.45 -21.06
N ASN A 10 39.10 21.18 -19.98
CA ASN A 10 39.20 20.69 -18.61
C ASN A 10 38.22 19.53 -18.34
N HIS A 11 37.01 19.55 -18.91
CA HIS A 11 36.05 18.45 -18.80
C HIS A 11 36.53 17.17 -19.50
N THR A 12 37.22 17.34 -20.67
CA THR A 12 37.79 16.19 -21.42
C THR A 12 38.98 15.59 -20.69
N LEU A 13 39.83 16.38 -20.05
CA LEU A 13 40.97 15.92 -19.25
C LEU A 13 40.51 15.22 -17.98
N ALA A 14 39.51 15.77 -17.25
CA ALA A 14 38.92 15.16 -16.06
C ALA A 14 38.30 13.81 -16.40
N SER A 15 37.54 13.71 -17.50
CA SER A 15 36.95 12.45 -18.00
C SER A 15 38.00 11.38 -18.33
N THR A 16 39.21 11.81 -18.81
CA THR A 16 40.30 10.87 -19.12
C THR A 16 40.97 10.34 -17.85
N SER A 17 41.19 11.21 -16.87
CA SER A 17 41.72 10.85 -15.53
C SER A 17 40.77 9.88 -14.80
N ALA A 18 39.49 10.21 -14.76
CA ALA A 18 38.48 9.38 -14.14
C ALA A 18 38.40 7.96 -14.75
N ARG A 19 38.49 7.86 -16.08
CA ARG A 19 38.53 6.57 -16.76
C ARG A 19 39.76 5.75 -16.44
N GLU A 20 40.92 6.39 -16.36
CA GLU A 20 42.18 5.71 -16.04
C GLU A 20 42.21 5.24 -14.59
N ASP A 21 41.75 6.06 -13.64
CA ASP A 21 41.63 5.67 -12.24
C ASP A 21 40.64 4.55 -12.04
N HIS A 22 39.50 4.58 -12.76
CA HIS A 22 38.51 3.50 -12.73
C HIS A 22 39.12 2.17 -13.24
N ARG A 23 39.76 2.20 -14.42
CA ARG A 23 40.41 1.02 -15.00
C ARG A 23 41.48 0.43 -14.07
N LYS A 24 42.36 1.27 -13.47
CA LYS A 24 43.38 0.84 -12.50
C LYS A 24 42.72 0.28 -11.25
N GLY A 25 41.68 0.92 -10.73
CA GLY A 25 40.92 0.44 -9.58
C GLY A 25 40.37 -0.98 -9.79
N LEU A 26 39.78 -1.25 -10.95
CA LEU A 26 39.28 -2.60 -11.29
C LEU A 26 40.43 -3.62 -11.39
N GLN A 27 41.60 -3.23 -11.91
CA GLN A 27 42.79 -4.09 -11.92
C GLN A 27 43.26 -4.44 -10.52
N HIS A 28 43.36 -3.46 -9.59
CA HIS A 28 43.69 -3.71 -8.20
C HIS A 28 42.66 -4.61 -7.52
N TYR A 29 41.35 -4.39 -7.78
CA TYR A 29 40.29 -5.23 -7.26
C TYR A 29 40.44 -6.70 -7.70
N ALA A 30 40.71 -6.94 -8.98
CA ALA A 30 40.93 -8.27 -9.51
C ALA A 30 42.15 -9.00 -8.92
N HIS A 31 43.14 -8.24 -8.42
CA HIS A 31 44.32 -8.80 -7.75
C HIS A 31 44.15 -8.88 -6.22
N GLY A 32 42.94 -8.62 -5.68
CA GLY A 32 42.69 -8.68 -4.24
C GLY A 32 43.24 -7.50 -3.43
N GLN A 33 43.71 -6.43 -4.11
CA GLN A 33 44.22 -5.22 -3.51
C GLN A 33 43.10 -4.22 -3.28
N TYR A 34 42.18 -4.57 -2.33
CA TYR A 34 40.90 -3.89 -2.17
C TYR A 34 41.02 -2.45 -1.65
N GLU A 35 42.03 -2.14 -0.82
CA GLU A 35 42.23 -0.79 -0.31
C GLU A 35 42.69 0.18 -1.40
N GLU A 36 43.62 -0.23 -2.24
CA GLU A 36 44.10 0.53 -3.41
C GLU A 36 42.98 0.68 -4.44
N ALA A 37 42.21 -0.41 -4.66
CA ALA A 37 41.06 -0.40 -5.53
C ALA A 37 40.04 0.64 -5.07
N ALA A 38 39.62 0.60 -3.81
CA ALA A 38 38.65 1.53 -3.25
C ALA A 38 39.10 2.99 -3.36
N ALA A 39 40.38 3.27 -3.09
CA ALA A 39 40.90 4.64 -3.20
C ALA A 39 40.86 5.18 -4.65
N LEU A 40 41.23 4.35 -5.63
CA LEU A 40 41.18 4.71 -7.06
C LEU A 40 39.76 4.88 -7.57
N LEU A 41 38.87 3.93 -7.25
CA LEU A 41 37.47 3.95 -7.70
C LEU A 41 36.71 5.12 -7.06
N GLN A 42 37.01 5.48 -5.80
CA GLN A 42 36.43 6.64 -5.15
C GLN A 42 36.87 7.96 -5.80
N ARG A 43 38.16 8.05 -6.24
CA ARG A 43 38.63 9.23 -7.00
C ARG A 43 37.92 9.34 -8.34
N ALA A 44 37.85 8.23 -9.09
CA ALA A 44 37.15 8.16 -10.35
C ALA A 44 35.67 8.58 -10.25
N MET A 45 34.97 8.12 -9.21
CA MET A 45 33.58 8.47 -8.92
C MET A 45 33.44 9.95 -8.52
N LYS A 46 34.39 10.54 -7.78
CA LYS A 46 34.35 11.97 -7.43
C LYS A 46 34.55 12.87 -8.63
N GLU A 47 35.36 12.47 -9.58
CA GLU A 47 35.58 13.26 -10.82
C GLU A 47 34.39 13.17 -11.78
N GLU A 48 33.79 11.96 -11.90
CA GLU A 48 32.62 11.75 -12.77
C GLU A 48 31.79 10.58 -12.18
N ALA A 49 30.65 10.93 -11.53
CA ALA A 49 29.75 9.97 -10.94
C ALA A 49 28.86 9.32 -12.01
N THR A 50 29.05 8.02 -12.22
CA THR A 50 28.14 7.17 -13.01
C THR A 50 27.70 6.01 -12.15
N SER A 51 26.55 5.39 -12.49
CA SER A 51 26.04 4.21 -11.77
C SER A 51 27.06 3.07 -11.75
N GLU A 52 27.73 2.79 -12.86
CA GLU A 52 28.77 1.77 -12.99
C GLU A 52 29.93 2.05 -12.02
N ARG A 53 30.49 3.26 -12.04
CA ARG A 53 31.61 3.63 -11.15
C ARG A 53 31.23 3.60 -9.67
N ALA A 54 30.01 4.03 -9.34
CA ALA A 54 29.50 3.96 -7.99
C ALA A 54 29.32 2.51 -7.54
N ASN A 55 28.81 1.63 -8.41
CA ASN A 55 28.69 0.19 -8.14
C ASN A 55 30.05 -0.46 -7.87
N ASP A 56 31.04 -0.20 -8.71
CA ASP A 56 32.37 -0.76 -8.57
C ASP A 56 33.10 -0.22 -7.33
N CYS A 57 32.93 1.05 -7.03
CA CYS A 57 33.45 1.66 -5.82
C CYS A 57 32.85 1.00 -4.57
N ALA A 58 31.53 0.82 -4.54
CA ALA A 58 30.83 0.18 -3.45
C ALA A 58 31.25 -1.29 -3.26
N ALA A 59 31.47 -2.02 -4.35
CA ALA A 59 32.00 -3.38 -4.29
C ALA A 59 33.41 -3.45 -3.66
N ALA A 60 34.29 -2.49 -3.98
CA ALA A 60 35.60 -2.40 -3.37
C ALA A 60 35.54 -2.00 -1.89
N GLU A 61 34.67 -1.05 -1.52
CA GLU A 61 34.42 -0.67 -0.13
C GLU A 61 33.90 -1.86 0.70
N LEU A 62 33.01 -2.66 0.12
CA LEU A 62 32.49 -3.86 0.75
C LEU A 62 33.59 -4.91 0.94
N ALA A 63 34.46 -5.10 -0.03
CA ALA A 63 35.61 -6.00 0.07
C ALA A 63 36.63 -5.57 1.15
N CYS A 64 36.74 -4.25 1.43
CA CYS A 64 37.48 -3.70 2.55
C CYS A 64 36.76 -3.83 3.91
N GLY A 65 35.53 -4.41 3.94
CA GLY A 65 34.70 -4.52 5.14
C GLY A 65 33.96 -3.25 5.53
N ARG A 66 33.97 -2.20 4.72
CA ARG A 66 33.36 -0.89 4.96
C ARG A 66 31.87 -0.91 4.60
N ARG A 67 31.09 -1.73 5.31
CA ARG A 67 29.70 -2.07 4.96
C ARG A 67 28.75 -0.87 4.88
N GLU A 68 28.84 0.07 5.83
CA GLU A 68 27.97 1.27 5.84
C GLU A 68 28.28 2.19 4.67
N GLN A 69 29.56 2.36 4.34
CA GLN A 69 30.01 3.16 3.22
C GLN A 69 29.58 2.53 1.90
N ALA A 70 29.81 1.23 1.74
CA ALA A 70 29.37 0.48 0.58
C ALA A 70 27.84 0.57 0.37
N LEU A 71 27.06 0.53 1.46
CA LEU A 71 25.61 0.69 1.38
C LEU A 71 25.22 2.06 0.83
N ALA A 72 25.83 3.13 1.32
CA ALA A 72 25.56 4.47 0.82
C ALA A 72 25.95 4.63 -0.66
N THR A 73 27.08 4.03 -1.04
CA THR A 73 27.60 4.11 -2.42
C THR A 73 26.77 3.25 -3.38
N PHE A 74 26.27 2.06 -2.99
CA PHE A 74 25.33 1.28 -3.79
C PHE A 74 23.96 1.98 -3.95
N LEU A 75 23.46 2.65 -2.92
CA LEU A 75 22.25 3.47 -3.03
C LEU A 75 22.46 4.61 -4.04
N LEU A 76 23.61 5.24 -4.05
CA LEU A 76 23.96 6.24 -5.06
C LEU A 76 23.98 5.61 -6.46
N ALA A 77 24.59 4.42 -6.64
CA ALA A 77 24.62 3.74 -7.93
C ALA A 77 23.21 3.51 -8.50
N VAL A 78 22.31 2.97 -7.71
CA VAL A 78 20.91 2.74 -8.12
C VAL A 78 20.17 4.07 -8.35
N SER A 79 20.48 5.13 -7.61
CA SER A 79 19.87 6.45 -7.80
C SER A 79 20.32 7.14 -9.09
N LEU A 80 21.55 6.88 -9.56
CA LEU A 80 22.08 7.41 -10.81
C LEU A 80 21.55 6.70 -12.04
N ASP A 81 21.28 5.41 -11.93
CA ASP A 81 20.65 4.61 -12.98
C ASP A 81 19.87 3.44 -12.35
N ALA A 82 18.56 3.57 -12.33
CA ALA A 82 17.66 2.54 -11.82
C ALA A 82 17.62 1.28 -12.71
N GLU A 83 18.09 1.36 -13.95
CA GLU A 83 18.18 0.25 -14.90
C GLU A 83 19.42 -0.61 -14.68
N ASN A 84 20.36 -0.20 -13.83
CA ASN A 84 21.58 -0.95 -13.52
C ASN A 84 21.25 -2.17 -12.64
N ILE A 85 21.07 -3.32 -13.30
CA ILE A 85 20.72 -4.61 -12.68
C ILE A 85 21.78 -5.06 -11.68
N GLU A 86 23.05 -4.85 -11.99
CA GLU A 86 24.17 -5.26 -11.14
C GLU A 86 24.18 -4.45 -9.83
N ALA A 87 23.99 -3.14 -9.91
CA ALA A 87 23.89 -2.29 -8.73
C ALA A 87 22.69 -2.67 -7.86
N ALA A 88 21.54 -2.97 -8.47
CA ALA A 88 20.36 -3.44 -7.74
C ALA A 88 20.61 -4.81 -7.06
N ALA A 89 21.24 -5.76 -7.76
CA ALA A 89 21.59 -7.07 -7.19
C ALA A 89 22.56 -6.96 -6.01
N ASN A 90 23.60 -6.13 -6.14
CA ASN A 90 24.60 -5.89 -5.10
C ASN A 90 23.99 -5.20 -3.89
N LEU A 91 23.17 -4.16 -4.09
CA LEU A 91 22.46 -3.46 -3.01
C LEU A 91 21.53 -4.40 -2.26
N GLY A 92 20.69 -5.16 -2.98
CA GLY A 92 19.76 -6.10 -2.37
C GLY A 92 20.49 -7.19 -1.57
N THR A 93 21.60 -7.71 -2.10
CA THR A 93 22.43 -8.72 -1.41
C THR A 93 23.06 -8.15 -0.13
N LEU A 94 23.58 -6.93 -0.18
CA LEU A 94 24.16 -6.27 0.99
C LEU A 94 23.08 -6.02 2.06
N LEU A 95 21.92 -5.48 1.68
CA LEU A 95 20.79 -5.25 2.59
C LEU A 95 20.34 -6.55 3.27
N ALA A 96 20.23 -7.65 2.52
CA ALA A 96 19.89 -8.96 3.07
C ALA A 96 20.94 -9.45 4.09
N SER A 97 22.24 -9.27 3.78
CA SER A 97 23.35 -9.63 4.67
C SER A 97 23.40 -8.82 5.97
N LEU A 98 22.90 -7.57 5.91
CA LEU A 98 22.77 -6.68 7.08
C LEU A 98 21.50 -6.96 7.91
N GLY A 99 20.69 -7.95 7.53
CA GLY A 99 19.44 -8.28 8.19
C GLY A 99 18.27 -7.34 7.82
N ARG A 100 18.49 -6.39 6.91
CA ARG A 100 17.47 -5.47 6.37
C ARG A 100 16.67 -6.13 5.26
N VAL A 101 16.10 -7.30 5.57
CA VAL A 101 15.49 -8.19 4.56
C VAL A 101 14.30 -7.57 3.85
N ARG A 102 13.49 -6.74 4.55
CA ARG A 102 12.37 -6.02 3.92
C ARG A 102 12.86 -5.01 2.88
N ASP A 103 13.94 -4.30 3.19
CA ASP A 103 14.53 -3.31 2.29
C ASP A 103 15.24 -3.98 1.09
N ALA A 104 15.72 -5.21 1.24
CA ALA A 104 16.41 -5.97 0.21
C ALA A 104 15.47 -6.45 -0.90
N ILE A 105 14.23 -6.82 -0.56
CA ILE A 105 13.30 -7.50 -1.47
C ILE A 105 13.07 -6.75 -2.78
N PRO A 106 12.77 -5.44 -2.82
CA PRO A 106 12.50 -4.73 -4.07
C PRO A 106 13.68 -4.78 -5.05
N TYR A 107 14.88 -4.59 -4.55
CA TYR A 107 16.10 -4.61 -5.38
C TYR A 107 16.43 -6.00 -5.91
N LEU A 108 16.24 -7.03 -5.08
CA LEU A 108 16.44 -8.41 -5.50
C LEU A 108 15.37 -8.86 -6.52
N GLN A 109 14.13 -8.41 -6.37
CA GLN A 109 13.06 -8.70 -7.33
C GLN A 109 13.35 -8.09 -8.70
N GLU A 110 13.72 -6.81 -8.74
CA GLU A 110 14.09 -6.11 -9.97
C GLU A 110 15.28 -6.79 -10.65
N ALA A 111 16.33 -7.06 -9.90
CA ALA A 111 17.50 -7.74 -10.42
C ALA A 111 17.18 -9.17 -10.93
N ALA A 112 16.39 -9.96 -10.20
CA ALA A 112 16.01 -11.31 -10.62
C ALA A 112 15.10 -11.32 -11.85
N ALA A 113 14.20 -10.36 -11.99
CA ALA A 113 13.30 -10.25 -13.13
C ALA A 113 14.06 -10.01 -14.44
N ARG A 114 15.18 -9.28 -14.37
CA ARG A 114 15.98 -8.83 -15.54
C ARG A 114 17.28 -9.62 -15.75
N SER A 115 17.66 -10.48 -14.82
CA SER A 115 18.80 -11.41 -14.95
C SER A 115 18.37 -12.70 -15.63
N ASP A 116 19.35 -13.47 -16.12
CA ASP A 116 19.14 -14.81 -16.70
C ASP A 116 20.07 -15.85 -16.05
N GLY A 117 19.90 -17.11 -16.43
CA GLY A 117 20.75 -18.22 -16.03
C GLY A 117 20.96 -18.35 -14.50
N SER A 118 22.21 -18.61 -14.10
CA SER A 118 22.58 -18.87 -12.70
C SER A 118 22.43 -17.66 -11.79
N GLN A 119 22.57 -16.45 -12.33
CA GLN A 119 22.40 -15.22 -11.57
C GLN A 119 20.93 -15.06 -11.11
N ARG A 120 19.98 -15.28 -12.01
CA ARG A 120 18.55 -15.29 -11.70
C ARG A 120 18.21 -16.32 -10.63
N GLU A 121 18.76 -17.52 -10.74
CA GLU A 121 18.54 -18.58 -9.77
C GLU A 121 19.04 -18.19 -8.37
N THR A 122 20.27 -17.66 -8.28
CA THR A 122 20.86 -17.19 -7.02
C THR A 122 20.02 -16.08 -6.37
N LEU A 123 19.60 -15.07 -7.14
CA LEU A 123 18.77 -13.98 -6.64
C LEU A 123 17.39 -14.48 -6.19
N THR A 124 16.79 -15.44 -6.89
CA THR A 124 15.51 -16.04 -6.52
C THR A 124 15.61 -16.84 -5.22
N GLN A 125 16.71 -17.58 -5.02
CA GLN A 125 16.97 -18.27 -3.76
C GLN A 125 17.13 -17.28 -2.61
N LEU A 126 17.86 -16.19 -2.79
CA LEU A 126 18.03 -15.15 -1.78
C LEU A 126 16.70 -14.47 -1.45
N LEU A 127 15.86 -14.19 -2.45
CA LEU A 127 14.49 -13.67 -2.26
C LEU A 127 13.64 -14.61 -1.40
N THR A 128 13.73 -15.91 -1.64
CA THR A 128 13.00 -16.91 -0.84
C THR A 128 13.45 -16.88 0.61
N VAL A 129 14.76 -16.77 0.87
CA VAL A 129 15.30 -16.65 2.22
C VAL A 129 14.82 -15.35 2.91
N CYS A 130 14.85 -14.24 2.19
CA CYS A 130 14.34 -12.94 2.71
C CYS A 130 12.85 -13.03 3.05
N GLY A 131 12.03 -13.59 2.17
CA GLY A 131 10.59 -13.77 2.38
C GLY A 131 10.28 -14.63 3.61
N ASN A 132 10.97 -15.76 3.78
CA ASN A 132 10.82 -16.62 4.95
C ASN A 132 11.18 -15.89 6.25
N ARG A 133 12.27 -15.11 6.25
CA ARG A 133 12.70 -14.36 7.43
C ARG A 133 11.73 -13.24 7.80
N VAL A 134 11.17 -12.55 6.82
CA VAL A 134 10.10 -11.56 7.06
C VAL A 134 8.88 -12.24 7.69
N ALA A 135 8.48 -13.41 7.19
CA ALA A 135 7.38 -14.18 7.74
C ALA A 135 7.65 -14.62 9.20
N GLU A 136 8.87 -15.08 9.50
CA GLU A 136 9.26 -15.44 10.87
C GLU A 136 9.26 -14.25 11.84
N ASP A 137 9.76 -13.09 11.41
CA ASP A 137 9.79 -11.87 12.22
C ASP A 137 8.37 -11.40 12.55
N VAL A 138 7.46 -11.42 11.56
CA VAL A 138 6.05 -11.09 11.77
C VAL A 138 5.37 -12.06 12.73
N LEU A 139 5.61 -13.37 12.59
CA LEU A 139 5.09 -14.38 13.51
C LEU A 139 5.58 -14.14 14.94
N ARG A 140 6.84 -13.78 15.12
CA ARG A 140 7.42 -13.44 16.42
C ARG A 140 6.80 -12.20 17.03
N GLU A 141 6.63 -11.14 16.24
CA GLU A 141 5.99 -9.87 16.67
C GLU A 141 4.52 -10.11 17.05
N SER A 142 3.79 -10.91 16.26
CA SER A 142 2.41 -11.29 16.53
C SER A 142 2.28 -12.08 17.84
N ARG A 143 3.15 -13.07 18.08
CA ARG A 143 3.18 -13.81 19.35
C ARG A 143 3.48 -12.90 20.53
N ALA A 144 4.47 -12.00 20.42
CA ALA A 144 4.80 -11.05 21.46
C ALA A 144 3.68 -10.02 21.73
N ALA A 145 2.89 -9.65 20.72
CA ALA A 145 1.68 -8.85 20.89
C ALA A 145 0.58 -9.63 21.59
N GLN A 146 0.37 -10.88 21.22
CA GLN A 146 -0.60 -11.77 21.83
C GLN A 146 -0.26 -12.05 23.30
N ASP A 147 1.02 -12.27 23.63
CA ASP A 147 1.48 -12.45 25.02
C ASP A 147 1.27 -11.18 25.87
N ARG A 148 1.47 -9.99 25.28
CA ARG A 148 1.15 -8.70 25.94
C ARG A 148 -0.34 -8.52 26.17
N MET A 149 -1.21 -8.92 25.24
CA MET A 149 -2.67 -8.89 25.40
C MET A 149 -3.13 -9.89 26.47
N VAL A 150 -2.53 -11.09 26.54
CA VAL A 150 -2.82 -12.08 27.57
C VAL A 150 -2.38 -11.59 28.96
N ALA A 151 -1.19 -10.97 29.05
CA ALA A 151 -0.69 -10.41 30.31
C ALA A 151 -1.53 -9.22 30.83
N ALA A 152 -2.17 -8.46 29.93
CA ALA A 152 -3.08 -7.35 30.30
C ALA A 152 -4.46 -7.83 30.75
N ARG A 153 -4.85 -9.08 30.48
CA ARG A 153 -6.12 -9.68 30.90
C ARG A 153 -6.00 -10.42 32.24
N LYS A 154 -5.85 -9.67 33.34
CA LYS A 154 -6.16 -10.20 34.68
C LYS A 154 -7.68 -10.11 34.93
N LEU A 155 -8.43 -11.02 34.32
CA LEU A 155 -9.83 -11.31 34.70
C LEU A 155 -9.91 -12.77 35.17
N PRO A 156 -10.77 -13.08 36.18
CA PRO A 156 -10.89 -14.44 36.70
C PRO A 156 -11.36 -15.41 35.61
N ALA A 157 -10.76 -16.57 35.59
CA ALA A 157 -11.00 -17.59 34.58
C ALA A 157 -12.45 -18.08 34.58
N ILE A 158 -13.15 -17.86 33.49
CA ILE A 158 -14.35 -18.65 33.12
C ILE A 158 -13.83 -19.98 32.55
N PRO A 159 -14.36 -21.14 32.94
CA PRO A 159 -13.91 -22.41 32.38
C PRO A 159 -14.18 -22.43 30.88
N THR A 160 -13.14 -22.35 30.09
CA THR A 160 -13.21 -22.42 28.65
C THR A 160 -13.26 -23.88 28.21
N GLN A 161 -14.32 -24.25 27.48
CA GLN A 161 -14.21 -25.37 26.55
C GLN A 161 -13.00 -25.14 25.63
N PRO A 162 -12.25 -26.17 25.21
CA PRO A 162 -11.12 -25.99 24.32
C PRO A 162 -11.59 -25.29 23.06
N ALA A 163 -11.19 -24.05 22.90
CA ALA A 163 -11.41 -23.30 21.67
C ALA A 163 -10.69 -24.07 20.55
N VAL A 164 -11.46 -24.61 19.62
CA VAL A 164 -10.92 -25.05 18.34
C VAL A 164 -10.31 -23.79 17.71
N ALA A 165 -8.98 -23.73 17.65
CA ALA A 165 -8.29 -22.64 16.97
C ALA A 165 -8.90 -22.48 15.57
N PRO A 166 -9.29 -21.29 15.14
CA PRO A 166 -9.77 -21.10 13.78
C PRO A 166 -8.66 -21.61 12.86
N THR A 167 -8.94 -22.68 12.13
CA THR A 167 -8.01 -23.21 11.14
C THR A 167 -8.02 -22.28 9.95
N VAL A 168 -7.29 -21.15 10.05
CA VAL A 168 -6.98 -20.34 8.89
C VAL A 168 -6.18 -21.23 7.96
N ARG A 169 -6.80 -21.61 6.84
CA ARG A 169 -6.11 -22.43 5.83
C ARG A 169 -4.96 -21.60 5.29
N PRO A 170 -3.75 -22.16 5.14
CA PRO A 170 -2.63 -21.43 4.57
C PRO A 170 -3.01 -20.91 3.18
N PRO A 171 -2.62 -19.67 2.84
CA PRO A 171 -2.87 -19.11 1.53
C PRO A 171 -2.14 -19.91 0.45
N VAL A 172 -2.71 -19.96 -0.76
CA VAL A 172 -2.17 -20.70 -1.89
C VAL A 172 -1.77 -19.69 -2.98
N TYR A 173 -0.51 -19.70 -3.36
CA TYR A 173 -0.07 -18.93 -4.53
C TYR A 173 -0.56 -19.60 -5.82
N MET A 174 -1.28 -18.83 -6.65
CA MET A 174 -1.94 -19.30 -7.87
C MET A 174 -1.16 -19.01 -9.14
N GLY A 175 0.02 -18.38 -9.04
CA GLY A 175 0.77 -17.85 -10.19
C GLY A 175 0.33 -16.44 -10.58
N ASN A 176 1.08 -15.79 -11.47
CA ASN A 176 0.77 -14.47 -12.03
C ASN A 176 0.48 -13.40 -10.96
N ASN A 177 1.26 -13.36 -9.91
CA ASN A 177 1.09 -12.45 -8.76
C ASN A 177 -0.26 -12.58 -8.04
N LEU A 178 -0.92 -13.71 -8.13
CA LEU A 178 -2.21 -13.96 -7.51
C LEU A 178 -2.07 -15.00 -6.39
N ALA A 179 -2.58 -14.70 -5.22
CA ALA A 179 -2.72 -15.66 -4.13
C ALA A 179 -4.20 -15.78 -3.71
N LEU A 180 -4.58 -16.96 -3.27
CA LEU A 180 -5.91 -17.27 -2.74
C LEU A 180 -5.79 -17.55 -1.25
N LEU A 181 -6.59 -16.88 -0.45
CA LEU A 181 -6.70 -17.11 1.00
C LEU A 181 -8.16 -17.34 1.41
N CYS A 182 -8.33 -17.78 2.64
CA CYS A 182 -9.63 -17.82 3.31
C CYS A 182 -9.59 -16.85 4.49
N THR A 183 -10.50 -15.89 4.54
CA THR A 183 -10.59 -14.92 5.63
C THR A 183 -11.12 -15.59 6.91
N THR A 184 -10.92 -14.95 8.07
CA THR A 184 -11.51 -15.35 9.36
C THR A 184 -13.04 -15.41 9.30
N ASN A 185 -13.65 -14.65 8.39
CA ASN A 185 -15.10 -14.64 8.13
C ASN A 185 -15.52 -15.69 7.08
N HIS A 186 -14.66 -16.67 6.79
CA HIS A 186 -14.91 -17.79 5.85
C HIS A 186 -15.21 -17.36 4.41
N CYS A 187 -14.71 -16.20 3.97
CA CYS A 187 -14.72 -15.81 2.58
C CYS A 187 -13.42 -16.22 1.89
N LYS A 188 -13.50 -16.69 0.65
CA LYS A 188 -12.34 -16.91 -0.20
C LYS A 188 -11.99 -15.59 -0.87
N MET A 189 -10.69 -15.23 -0.87
CA MET A 189 -10.25 -14.00 -1.51
C MET A 189 -8.99 -14.21 -2.33
N TYR A 190 -9.03 -13.71 -3.56
CA TYR A 190 -7.82 -13.46 -4.35
C TYR A 190 -7.22 -12.12 -3.95
N VAL A 191 -5.92 -12.09 -3.83
CA VAL A 191 -5.13 -10.87 -3.59
C VAL A 191 -3.99 -10.79 -4.58
N ASP A 192 -3.59 -9.59 -4.97
CA ASP A 192 -2.39 -9.36 -5.78
C ASP A 192 -1.17 -9.31 -4.85
N THR A 193 -0.22 -10.22 -5.05
CA THR A 193 0.98 -10.31 -4.21
C THR A 193 1.98 -9.18 -4.43
N ARG A 194 1.72 -8.28 -5.39
CA ARG A 194 2.49 -7.04 -5.59
C ARG A 194 2.01 -5.90 -4.68
N ASP A 195 0.80 -5.99 -4.16
CA ASP A 195 0.32 -5.06 -3.14
C ASP A 195 1.14 -5.23 -1.86
N LEU A 196 1.75 -4.15 -1.40
CA LEU A 196 2.65 -4.15 -0.23
C LEU A 196 1.93 -3.78 1.08
N LEU A 197 0.62 -3.53 1.05
CA LEU A 197 -0.15 -3.11 2.22
C LEU A 197 -1.23 -4.13 2.61
N ILE A 198 -2.27 -4.28 1.80
CA ILE A 198 -3.46 -5.06 2.14
C ILE A 198 -3.19 -6.55 1.96
N ALA A 199 -2.56 -6.94 0.84
CA ALA A 199 -2.32 -8.36 0.55
C ALA A 199 -1.45 -9.05 1.61
N PRO A 200 -0.28 -8.53 2.05
CA PRO A 200 0.51 -9.16 3.11
C PRO A 200 -0.26 -9.31 4.42
N TRP A 201 -1.05 -8.30 4.78
CA TRP A 201 -1.85 -8.34 6.00
C TRP A 201 -2.93 -9.42 5.93
N LEU A 202 -3.70 -9.49 4.85
CA LEU A 202 -4.72 -10.52 4.64
C LEU A 202 -4.13 -11.92 4.57
N LEU A 203 -2.99 -12.11 3.89
CA LEU A 203 -2.31 -13.39 3.80
C LEU A 203 -1.85 -13.92 5.16
N MET A 204 -1.48 -13.03 6.08
CA MET A 204 -0.99 -13.39 7.41
C MET A 204 -2.10 -13.55 8.43
N HIS A 205 -3.10 -12.67 8.40
CA HIS A 205 -4.10 -12.59 9.46
C HIS A 205 -5.48 -13.09 9.02
N GLY A 206 -5.76 -13.15 7.71
CA GLY A 206 -7.08 -13.48 7.18
C GLY A 206 -8.16 -12.44 7.51
N GLU A 207 -7.78 -11.29 8.03
CA GLU A 207 -8.66 -10.21 8.46
C GLU A 207 -7.99 -8.86 8.17
N TRP A 208 -8.77 -7.89 7.75
CA TRP A 208 -8.34 -6.52 7.52
C TRP A 208 -8.96 -5.60 8.58
N GLU A 209 -8.20 -4.64 9.10
CA GLU A 209 -8.68 -3.64 10.09
C GLU A 209 -9.59 -4.25 11.17
N PRO A 210 -9.05 -4.99 12.14
CA PRO A 210 -9.86 -5.78 13.08
C PRO A 210 -10.93 -4.97 13.83
N GLU A 211 -10.63 -3.72 14.20
CA GLU A 211 -11.58 -2.85 14.92
C GLU A 211 -12.77 -2.48 14.04
N GLU A 212 -12.52 -2.10 12.78
CA GLU A 212 -13.56 -1.76 11.82
C GLU A 212 -14.35 -3.00 11.38
N THR A 213 -13.64 -4.12 11.15
CA THR A 213 -14.27 -5.42 10.89
C THR A 213 -15.26 -5.80 11.99
N GLU A 214 -14.88 -5.67 13.26
CA GLU A 214 -15.77 -5.96 14.39
C GLU A 214 -16.93 -4.95 14.48
N LEU A 215 -16.71 -3.71 14.10
CA LEU A 215 -17.78 -2.71 14.04
C LEU A 215 -18.78 -3.05 12.93
N VAL A 216 -18.32 -3.37 11.72
CA VAL A 216 -19.19 -3.77 10.60
C VAL A 216 -20.05 -5.00 10.97
N LYS A 217 -19.46 -6.00 11.66
CA LYS A 217 -20.21 -7.16 12.18
C LYS A 217 -21.33 -6.78 13.15
N LYS A 218 -21.16 -5.71 13.94
CA LYS A 218 -22.15 -5.23 14.90
C LYS A 218 -23.22 -4.35 14.28
N LEU A 219 -22.85 -3.56 13.27
CA LEU A 219 -23.74 -2.60 12.63
C LEU A 219 -24.73 -3.27 11.72
N ILE A 220 -24.28 -4.22 10.88
CA ILE A 220 -25.12 -4.88 9.88
C ILE A 220 -26.07 -5.87 10.55
N LYS A 221 -27.33 -5.72 10.22
CA LYS A 221 -28.42 -6.61 10.64
C LYS A 221 -28.93 -7.45 9.47
N PRO A 222 -29.52 -8.61 9.74
CA PRO A 222 -30.13 -9.42 8.71
C PRO A 222 -31.16 -8.61 7.89
N GLY A 223 -30.95 -8.57 6.57
CA GLY A 223 -31.82 -7.86 5.64
C GLY A 223 -31.35 -6.45 5.26
N ASP A 224 -30.32 -5.91 5.89
CA ASP A 224 -29.79 -4.58 5.60
C ASP A 224 -29.20 -4.49 4.17
N VAL A 225 -29.23 -3.27 3.65
CA VAL A 225 -28.54 -2.89 2.39
C VAL A 225 -27.27 -2.12 2.74
N PHE A 226 -26.14 -2.64 2.27
CA PHE A 226 -24.81 -2.07 2.46
C PHE A 226 -24.33 -1.42 1.16
N VAL A 227 -23.77 -0.22 1.25
CA VAL A 227 -23.11 0.49 0.15
C VAL A 227 -21.64 0.65 0.50
N ASP A 228 -20.75 0.15 -0.37
CA ASP A 228 -19.29 0.09 -0.19
C ASP A 228 -18.63 0.99 -1.23
N VAL A 229 -18.23 2.18 -0.84
CA VAL A 229 -17.58 3.18 -1.70
C VAL A 229 -16.08 3.17 -1.45
N GLY A 230 -15.32 2.80 -2.49
CA GLY A 230 -13.92 2.43 -2.36
C GLY A 230 -13.80 0.97 -1.91
N ALA A 231 -14.55 0.08 -2.57
CA ALA A 231 -14.65 -1.32 -2.14
C ALA A 231 -13.33 -2.10 -2.25
N ASN A 232 -12.36 -1.56 -2.95
CA ASN A 232 -11.05 -2.19 -3.16
C ASN A 232 -11.23 -3.63 -3.67
N LEU A 233 -10.48 -4.60 -3.15
CA LEU A 233 -10.61 -6.02 -3.52
C LEU A 233 -11.86 -6.72 -2.91
N GLY A 234 -12.73 -5.97 -2.21
CA GLY A 234 -14.03 -6.44 -1.75
C GLY A 234 -14.08 -7.06 -0.36
N TYR A 235 -13.12 -6.75 0.52
CA TYR A 235 -13.11 -7.32 1.86
C TYR A 235 -14.41 -7.01 2.63
N TYR A 236 -14.80 -5.72 2.74
CA TYR A 236 -16.02 -5.31 3.42
C TYR A 236 -17.30 -5.69 2.66
N THR A 237 -17.25 -5.67 1.33
CA THR A 237 -18.32 -6.17 0.46
C THR A 237 -18.70 -7.62 0.80
N LEU A 238 -17.72 -8.51 0.89
CA LEU A 238 -17.94 -9.92 1.23
C LEU A 238 -18.35 -10.10 2.69
N LEU A 239 -17.69 -9.38 3.60
CA LEU A 239 -18.01 -9.39 5.02
C LEU A 239 -19.48 -9.02 5.25
N ALA A 240 -19.96 -7.94 4.61
CA ALA A 240 -21.34 -7.48 4.77
C ALA A 240 -22.36 -8.56 4.45
N ILE A 241 -22.20 -9.30 3.35
CA ILE A 241 -23.07 -10.45 3.02
C ILE A 241 -22.96 -11.57 4.05
N ARG A 242 -21.72 -11.87 4.50
CA ARG A 242 -21.50 -12.97 5.48
C ARG A 242 -22.15 -12.70 6.84
N VAL A 243 -22.28 -11.44 7.22
CA VAL A 243 -22.91 -11.06 8.50
C VAL A 243 -24.40 -10.74 8.40
N GLY A 244 -24.98 -10.79 7.18
CA GLY A 244 -26.44 -10.78 7.03
C GLY A 244 -27.01 -9.68 6.15
N ALA A 245 -26.19 -8.86 5.48
CA ALA A 245 -26.72 -7.92 4.49
C ALA A 245 -27.45 -8.68 3.37
N SER A 246 -28.62 -8.18 2.99
CA SER A 246 -29.43 -8.78 1.91
C SER A 246 -28.93 -8.35 0.54
N LYS A 247 -28.28 -7.20 0.46
CA LYS A 247 -27.73 -6.62 -0.77
C LYS A 247 -26.54 -5.73 -0.49
N VAL A 248 -25.56 -5.79 -1.39
CA VAL A 248 -24.41 -4.87 -1.39
C VAL A 248 -24.30 -4.19 -2.75
N TYR A 249 -24.04 -2.88 -2.72
CA TYR A 249 -23.59 -2.09 -3.87
C TYR A 249 -22.17 -1.64 -3.61
N ALA A 250 -21.24 -2.15 -4.41
CA ALA A 250 -19.79 -1.90 -4.25
C ALA A 250 -19.28 -1.07 -5.42
N PHE A 251 -18.52 -0.02 -5.15
CA PHE A 251 -17.94 0.87 -6.15
C PHE A 251 -16.43 0.86 -6.01
N GLU A 252 -15.75 0.56 -7.10
CA GLU A 252 -14.29 0.57 -7.17
C GLU A 252 -13.84 1.27 -8.45
N ALA A 253 -12.94 2.26 -8.30
CA ALA A 253 -12.50 3.12 -9.40
C ALA A 253 -11.32 2.51 -10.18
N GLN A 254 -10.45 1.78 -9.51
CA GLN A 254 -9.26 1.20 -10.12
C GLN A 254 -9.57 -0.12 -10.82
N GLU A 255 -9.29 -0.21 -12.13
CA GLU A 255 -9.63 -1.37 -12.97
C GLU A 255 -9.09 -2.70 -12.43
N SER A 256 -7.80 -2.77 -12.08
CA SER A 256 -7.18 -4.01 -11.58
C SER A 256 -7.76 -4.48 -10.24
N THR A 257 -8.10 -3.54 -9.37
CA THR A 257 -8.72 -3.82 -8.07
C THR A 257 -10.18 -4.22 -8.23
N TYR A 258 -10.91 -3.54 -9.13
CA TYR A 258 -12.27 -3.92 -9.53
C TYR A 258 -12.34 -5.35 -10.11
N GLU A 259 -11.35 -5.75 -10.93
CA GLU A 259 -11.28 -7.14 -11.41
C GLU A 259 -11.11 -8.15 -10.27
N LEU A 260 -10.30 -7.82 -9.26
CA LEU A 260 -10.15 -8.65 -8.07
C LEU A 260 -11.44 -8.70 -7.26
N LEU A 261 -12.11 -7.57 -7.05
CA LEU A 261 -13.43 -7.50 -6.43
C LEU A 261 -14.41 -8.46 -7.13
N GLY A 262 -14.49 -8.40 -8.47
CA GLY A 262 -15.34 -9.28 -9.26
C GLY A 262 -15.01 -10.76 -9.07
N LYS A 263 -13.72 -11.13 -9.13
CA LYS A 263 -13.25 -12.50 -8.85
C LYS A 263 -13.63 -12.96 -7.45
N ASN A 264 -13.51 -12.07 -6.46
CA ASN A 264 -13.82 -12.34 -5.07
C ASN A 264 -15.33 -12.51 -4.83
N VAL A 265 -16.17 -11.72 -5.48
CA VAL A 265 -17.62 -11.90 -5.45
C VAL A 265 -18.04 -13.24 -6.09
N ILE A 266 -17.45 -13.57 -7.25
CA ILE A 266 -17.78 -14.79 -8.01
C ILE A 266 -17.37 -16.04 -7.24
N ILE A 267 -16.15 -16.12 -6.68
CA ILE A 267 -15.68 -17.33 -5.98
C ILE A 267 -16.46 -17.63 -4.70
N ASN A 268 -17.12 -16.61 -4.13
CA ASN A 268 -18.01 -16.75 -2.97
C ASN A 268 -19.49 -16.94 -3.33
N TRP A 269 -19.84 -17.06 -4.61
CA TRP A 269 -21.22 -17.25 -5.11
C TRP A 269 -22.17 -16.10 -4.73
N MET A 270 -21.66 -14.86 -4.62
CA MET A 270 -22.43 -13.70 -4.14
C MET A 270 -22.95 -12.79 -5.25
N THR A 271 -22.87 -13.20 -6.52
CA THR A 271 -23.27 -12.37 -7.69
C THR A 271 -24.75 -12.00 -7.73
N SER A 272 -25.61 -12.76 -7.06
CA SER A 272 -27.05 -12.46 -6.98
C SER A 272 -27.39 -11.36 -5.96
N VAL A 273 -26.51 -11.16 -4.97
CA VAL A 273 -26.71 -10.23 -3.84
C VAL A 273 -25.72 -9.07 -3.81
N VAL A 274 -24.64 -9.16 -4.57
CA VAL A 274 -23.65 -8.09 -4.72
C VAL A 274 -23.74 -7.49 -6.11
N ARG A 275 -24.00 -6.20 -6.21
CA ARG A 275 -23.81 -5.39 -7.40
C ARG A 275 -22.50 -4.64 -7.26
N PHE A 276 -21.53 -4.88 -8.11
CA PHE A 276 -20.24 -4.19 -8.11
C PHE A 276 -20.05 -3.43 -9.42
N GLU A 277 -19.54 -2.21 -9.33
CA GLU A 277 -19.44 -1.25 -10.43
C GLU A 277 -18.00 -0.74 -10.55
N HIS A 278 -17.50 -0.69 -11.79
CA HIS A 278 -16.24 -0.04 -12.12
C HIS A 278 -16.46 1.46 -12.26
N LEU A 279 -16.68 2.14 -11.15
CA LEU A 279 -17.01 3.55 -11.07
C LEU A 279 -16.34 4.18 -9.84
N ALA A 280 -15.84 5.39 -9.99
CA ALA A 280 -15.62 6.27 -8.85
C ALA A 280 -16.96 6.80 -8.35
N VAL A 281 -17.04 7.15 -7.07
CA VAL A 281 -18.16 7.92 -6.53
C VAL A 281 -17.67 9.34 -6.25
N PHE A 282 -18.44 10.32 -6.73
CA PHE A 282 -18.06 11.73 -6.67
C PHE A 282 -19.32 12.62 -6.46
N SER A 283 -19.13 13.95 -6.49
CA SER A 283 -20.23 14.89 -6.29
C SER A 283 -21.27 14.92 -7.44
N HIS A 284 -20.87 14.53 -8.63
CA HIS A 284 -21.71 14.50 -9.84
C HIS A 284 -21.11 13.53 -10.87
N THR A 285 -21.92 13.17 -11.87
CA THR A 285 -21.48 12.28 -12.96
C THR A 285 -20.49 13.00 -13.88
N THR A 286 -19.27 12.47 -13.98
CA THR A 286 -18.15 13.06 -14.73
C THR A 286 -17.01 12.05 -14.96
N ASP A 287 -16.02 12.44 -15.76
CA ASP A 287 -14.74 11.73 -15.85
C ASP A 287 -13.73 12.42 -14.93
N LEU A 288 -13.01 11.64 -14.13
CA LEU A 288 -11.98 12.13 -13.21
C LEU A 288 -10.58 11.69 -13.66
N GLU A 289 -9.59 12.51 -13.36
CA GLU A 289 -8.20 12.09 -13.32
C GLU A 289 -7.96 11.32 -12.01
N PHE A 290 -7.42 10.12 -12.13
CA PHE A 290 -7.17 9.23 -11.01
C PHE A 290 -5.73 8.74 -11.05
N PHE A 291 -5.08 8.67 -9.89
CA PHE A 291 -3.67 8.30 -9.75
C PHE A 291 -3.58 6.92 -9.08
N VAL A 292 -3.34 5.91 -9.91
CA VAL A 292 -3.15 4.52 -9.48
C VAL A 292 -1.78 4.38 -8.84
N ARG A 293 -1.73 3.91 -7.60
CA ARG A 293 -0.51 3.58 -6.87
C ARG A 293 -0.14 2.14 -7.17
N ASN A 294 1.06 1.91 -7.73
CA ASN A 294 1.40 0.58 -8.24
C ASN A 294 1.74 -0.43 -7.14
N SER A 295 2.41 0.01 -6.08
CA SER A 295 2.79 -0.84 -4.95
C SER A 295 1.80 -0.78 -3.77
N TYR A 296 0.95 0.22 -3.74
CA TYR A 296 -0.05 0.47 -2.70
C TYR A 296 -1.41 0.78 -3.32
N PRO A 297 -2.05 -0.19 -4.00
CA PRO A 297 -3.29 0.05 -4.73
C PRO A 297 -4.40 0.65 -3.87
N GLY A 298 -4.43 0.29 -2.57
CA GLY A 298 -5.36 0.85 -1.60
C GLY A 298 -5.26 2.36 -1.40
N ASN A 299 -4.10 2.96 -1.68
CA ASN A 299 -3.87 4.41 -1.58
C ASN A 299 -4.03 5.15 -2.92
N SER A 300 -4.69 4.54 -3.91
CA SER A 300 -4.99 5.19 -5.20
C SER A 300 -6.11 6.20 -5.04
N SER A 301 -5.96 7.41 -5.59
CA SER A 301 -6.90 8.50 -5.35
C SER A 301 -6.94 9.53 -6.48
N ILE A 302 -7.83 10.52 -6.36
CA ILE A 302 -7.84 11.72 -7.21
C ILE A 302 -6.74 12.72 -6.82
N GLY A 303 -6.13 12.55 -5.65
CA GLY A 303 -5.05 13.40 -5.16
C GLY A 303 -3.71 13.09 -5.83
N VAL A 304 -2.93 14.12 -6.10
CA VAL A 304 -1.60 13.99 -6.72
C VAL A 304 -0.55 13.84 -5.62
N SER A 305 0.01 12.64 -5.46
CA SER A 305 1.16 12.44 -4.58
C SER A 305 2.38 13.17 -5.13
N SER A 306 3.11 13.89 -4.26
CA SER A 306 4.36 14.55 -4.68
C SER A 306 5.44 13.52 -5.04
N PRO A 307 6.41 13.88 -5.91
CA PRO A 307 7.53 13.00 -6.22
C PRO A 307 8.32 12.55 -4.99
N ASP A 308 8.42 13.41 -3.97
CA ASP A 308 9.12 13.06 -2.72
C ASP A 308 8.32 12.08 -1.87
N GLN A 309 6.99 12.18 -1.87
CA GLN A 309 6.13 11.18 -1.23
C GLN A 309 6.26 9.82 -1.92
N LEU A 310 6.20 9.78 -3.25
CA LEU A 310 6.36 8.54 -4.02
C LEU A 310 7.73 7.90 -3.77
N LYS A 311 8.82 8.68 -3.80
CA LYS A 311 10.16 8.21 -3.47
C LYS A 311 10.27 7.66 -2.06
N LYS A 312 9.68 8.34 -1.08
CA LYS A 312 9.69 7.91 0.33
C LYS A 312 9.05 6.52 0.50
N TRP A 313 8.04 6.20 -0.28
CA TRP A 313 7.33 4.93 -0.24
C TRP A 313 7.84 3.91 -1.26
N PHE A 314 8.89 4.24 -2.03
CA PHE A 314 9.39 3.39 -3.13
C PHE A 314 8.27 2.96 -4.08
N ASP A 315 7.39 3.90 -4.43
CA ASP A 315 6.22 3.67 -5.25
C ASP A 315 6.18 4.56 -6.48
N THR A 316 5.33 4.19 -7.42
CA THR A 316 5.05 4.97 -8.63
C THR A 316 3.55 5.17 -8.78
N ALA A 317 3.16 6.28 -9.38
CA ALA A 317 1.76 6.55 -9.67
C ALA A 317 1.53 6.65 -11.17
N THR A 318 0.49 5.98 -11.65
CA THR A 318 0.06 6.04 -13.04
C THR A 318 -1.24 6.83 -13.13
N LYS A 319 -1.26 7.89 -13.95
CA LYS A 319 -2.45 8.69 -14.17
C LYS A 319 -3.38 7.99 -15.17
N VAL A 320 -4.63 7.80 -14.80
CA VAL A 320 -5.68 7.22 -15.62
C VAL A 320 -6.95 8.09 -15.60
N LYS A 321 -7.87 7.85 -16.51
CA LYS A 321 -9.22 8.39 -16.43
C LYS A 321 -10.16 7.35 -15.87
N VAL A 322 -11.02 7.76 -14.93
CA VAL A 322 -12.06 6.92 -14.36
C VAL A 322 -13.42 7.59 -14.49
N HIS A 323 -14.46 6.80 -14.73
CA HIS A 323 -15.82 7.30 -14.77
C HIS A 323 -16.35 7.44 -13.35
N ALA A 324 -16.99 8.55 -13.04
CA ALA A 324 -17.55 8.84 -11.73
C ALA A 324 -19.04 9.10 -11.80
N VAL A 325 -19.74 8.77 -10.72
CA VAL A 325 -21.18 9.00 -10.55
C VAL A 325 -21.45 9.52 -9.13
N SER A 326 -22.49 10.36 -8.97
CA SER A 326 -22.96 10.64 -7.62
C SER A 326 -23.85 9.48 -7.11
N LEU A 327 -23.86 9.24 -5.81
CA LEU A 327 -24.78 8.25 -5.23
C LEU A 327 -26.25 8.66 -5.48
N ASP A 328 -26.53 9.94 -5.43
CA ASP A 328 -27.87 10.46 -5.68
C ASP A 328 -28.35 10.15 -7.10
N ASP A 329 -27.48 10.28 -8.12
CA ASP A 329 -27.79 9.90 -9.51
C ASP A 329 -27.87 8.38 -9.66
N TYR A 330 -26.91 7.64 -9.12
CA TYR A 330 -26.90 6.17 -9.24
C TYR A 330 -28.15 5.51 -8.66
N PHE A 331 -28.69 6.06 -7.58
CA PHE A 331 -29.89 5.55 -6.92
C PHE A 331 -31.18 6.32 -7.28
N ALA A 332 -31.16 7.20 -8.29
CA ALA A 332 -32.33 7.98 -8.67
C ALA A 332 -33.57 7.10 -9.02
N ASP A 333 -33.35 6.05 -9.82
CA ASP A 333 -34.36 5.10 -10.26
C ASP A 333 -34.38 3.79 -9.47
N LYS A 334 -33.64 3.70 -8.39
CA LYS A 334 -33.53 2.52 -7.53
C LYS A 334 -34.06 2.85 -6.14
N PRO A 335 -35.37 2.76 -5.92
CA PRO A 335 -35.91 3.00 -4.58
C PRO A 335 -35.36 1.94 -3.62
N GLY A 336 -34.69 2.36 -2.61
CA GLY A 336 -34.14 1.43 -1.65
C GLY A 336 -33.63 2.13 -0.40
N LYS A 337 -33.98 1.56 0.72
CA LYS A 337 -33.38 1.89 2.00
C LYS A 337 -31.90 1.50 1.94
N ILE A 338 -31.04 2.42 2.30
CA ILE A 338 -29.62 2.15 2.58
C ILE A 338 -29.45 2.20 4.09
N ASP A 339 -28.97 1.10 4.65
CA ASP A 339 -28.83 0.95 6.09
C ASP A 339 -27.43 1.31 6.57
N VAL A 340 -26.42 0.88 5.80
CA VAL A 340 -25.01 1.16 6.11
C VAL A 340 -24.29 1.64 4.85
N LEU A 341 -23.56 2.73 4.97
CA LEU A 341 -22.70 3.30 3.93
C LEU A 341 -21.25 3.34 4.44
N LYS A 342 -20.34 2.67 3.75
CA LYS A 342 -18.89 2.83 3.95
C LYS A 342 -18.35 3.77 2.89
N VAL A 343 -17.52 4.73 3.31
CA VAL A 343 -16.82 5.67 2.41
C VAL A 343 -15.34 5.69 2.78
N ASP A 344 -14.52 5.26 1.83
CA ASP A 344 -13.08 5.12 1.98
C ASP A 344 -12.47 5.31 0.58
N VAL A 345 -12.15 6.56 0.25
CA VAL A 345 -11.79 6.98 -1.11
C VAL A 345 -10.54 7.86 -1.15
N GLU A 346 -9.70 7.74 -0.09
CA GLU A 346 -8.36 8.30 -0.04
C GLU A 346 -8.32 9.82 -0.32
N GLY A 347 -9.23 10.56 0.34
CA GLY A 347 -9.31 12.01 0.32
C GLY A 347 -10.43 12.61 -0.54
N ALA A 348 -11.23 11.80 -1.25
CA ALA A 348 -12.39 12.27 -2.02
C ALA A 348 -13.71 12.24 -1.23
N GLU A 349 -13.68 11.91 0.07
CA GLU A 349 -14.86 11.80 0.94
C GLU A 349 -15.77 13.03 0.87
N PRO A 350 -15.27 14.30 0.88
CA PRO A 350 -16.14 15.46 0.77
C PRO A 350 -17.00 15.47 -0.50
N ALA A 351 -16.42 15.05 -1.63
CA ALA A 351 -17.16 14.98 -2.89
C ALA A 351 -18.19 13.85 -2.89
N VAL A 352 -17.86 12.68 -2.27
CA VAL A 352 -18.82 11.58 -2.12
C VAL A 352 -20.04 12.02 -1.31
N PHE A 353 -19.84 12.68 -0.18
CA PHE A 353 -20.93 13.16 0.67
C PHE A 353 -21.75 14.26 0.01
N GLU A 354 -21.15 15.13 -0.77
CA GLU A 354 -21.82 16.13 -1.58
C GLU A 354 -22.77 15.48 -2.61
N GLY A 355 -22.30 14.39 -3.27
CA GLY A 355 -23.08 13.60 -4.22
C GLY A 355 -24.06 12.58 -3.58
N ALA A 356 -24.14 12.52 -2.25
CA ALA A 356 -25.03 11.63 -1.50
C ALA A 356 -26.06 12.40 -0.66
N ARG A 357 -26.18 13.72 -0.84
CA ARG A 357 -27.02 14.59 0.01
C ARG A 357 -28.47 14.12 0.12
N ARG A 358 -29.08 13.72 -1.01
CA ARG A 358 -30.45 13.20 -1.04
C ARG A 358 -30.57 11.88 -0.27
N ILE A 359 -29.70 10.92 -0.58
CA ILE A 359 -29.66 9.61 0.08
C ILE A 359 -29.49 9.77 1.59
N LEU A 360 -28.57 10.61 2.02
CA LEU A 360 -28.35 10.87 3.44
C LEU A 360 -29.59 11.50 4.08
N SER A 361 -30.29 12.40 3.43
CA SER A 361 -31.49 13.04 3.98
C SER A 361 -32.69 12.09 4.08
N GLU A 362 -32.88 11.22 3.07
CA GLU A 362 -33.99 10.28 2.97
C GLU A 362 -33.83 9.07 3.92
N ASN A 363 -32.59 8.60 4.14
CA ASN A 363 -32.31 7.45 5.00
C ASN A 363 -31.95 7.89 6.41
N ARG A 364 -32.95 8.26 7.22
CA ARG A 364 -32.73 8.82 8.55
C ARG A 364 -31.96 7.92 9.53
N ASN A 365 -32.05 6.62 9.37
CA ASN A 365 -31.40 5.63 10.23
C ASN A 365 -30.11 5.08 9.63
N ILE A 366 -29.59 5.68 8.55
CA ILE A 366 -28.36 5.26 7.91
C ILE A 366 -27.18 5.40 8.90
N GLN A 367 -26.35 4.40 8.93
CA GLN A 367 -25.08 4.42 9.66
C GLN A 367 -23.96 4.57 8.63
N VAL A 368 -23.04 5.49 8.86
CA VAL A 368 -21.96 5.78 7.91
C VAL A 368 -20.63 5.47 8.57
N LEU A 369 -19.85 4.60 7.95
CA LEU A 369 -18.44 4.39 8.23
C LEU A 369 -17.63 5.27 7.29
N CYS A 370 -16.74 6.06 7.81
CA CYS A 370 -15.95 6.99 6.99
C CYS A 370 -14.51 7.02 7.45
N GLU A 371 -13.60 6.77 6.50
CA GLU A 371 -12.21 7.16 6.69
C GLU A 371 -12.12 8.69 6.62
N TRP A 372 -11.44 9.31 7.59
CA TRP A 372 -11.33 10.75 7.69
C TRP A 372 -9.87 11.18 7.80
N SER A 373 -9.36 11.80 6.75
CA SER A 373 -7.99 12.27 6.67
C SER A 373 -7.92 13.68 6.05
N PRO A 374 -7.83 14.75 6.85
CA PRO A 374 -7.69 16.10 6.32
C PRO A 374 -6.49 16.30 5.40
N ASP A 375 -5.39 15.58 5.64
CA ASP A 375 -4.17 15.64 4.82
C ASP A 375 -4.40 15.03 3.43
N GLN A 376 -5.10 13.89 3.34
CA GLN A 376 -5.48 13.29 2.06
C GLN A 376 -6.47 14.18 1.31
N MET A 377 -7.48 14.72 2.01
CA MET A 377 -8.45 15.66 1.43
C MET A 377 -7.77 16.91 0.87
N ALA A 378 -6.79 17.47 1.59
CA ALA A 378 -6.00 18.60 1.11
C ALA A 378 -5.19 18.23 -0.15
N THR A 379 -4.59 17.03 -0.19
CA THR A 379 -3.88 16.50 -1.36
C THR A 379 -4.82 16.33 -2.55
N ALA A 380 -6.05 15.88 -2.31
CA ALA A 380 -7.12 15.75 -3.29
C ALA A 380 -7.84 17.08 -3.62
N GLN A 381 -7.39 18.20 -3.05
CA GLN A 381 -7.97 19.54 -3.20
C GLN A 381 -9.47 19.59 -2.81
N GLN A 382 -9.85 18.79 -1.83
CA GLN A 382 -11.19 18.74 -1.29
C GLN A 382 -11.32 19.63 -0.03
N ASN A 383 -12.53 20.15 0.20
CA ASN A 383 -12.81 20.98 1.35
C ASN A 383 -13.60 20.20 2.43
N PRO A 384 -12.97 19.80 3.55
CA PRO A 384 -13.62 19.06 4.62
C PRO A 384 -14.70 19.88 5.37
N GLU A 385 -14.62 21.23 5.36
CA GLU A 385 -15.58 22.09 6.07
C GLU A 385 -17.00 21.86 5.55
N ARG A 386 -17.17 21.76 4.23
CA ARG A 386 -18.49 21.56 3.60
C ARG A 386 -19.17 20.28 4.04
N VAL A 387 -18.42 19.20 4.22
CA VAL A 387 -19.02 17.95 4.67
C VAL A 387 -19.32 17.95 6.15
N VAL A 388 -18.48 18.60 6.99
CA VAL A 388 -18.77 18.81 8.41
C VAL A 388 -20.05 19.65 8.61
N GLU A 389 -20.25 20.69 7.78
CA GLU A 389 -21.47 21.48 7.75
C GLU A 389 -22.68 20.64 7.34
N LEU A 390 -22.55 19.84 6.24
CA LEU A 390 -23.59 18.93 5.78
C LEU A 390 -24.00 17.92 6.87
N TRP A 391 -23.04 17.31 7.55
CA TRP A 391 -23.32 16.37 8.64
C TRP A 391 -24.05 17.05 9.81
N ALA A 392 -23.65 18.28 10.15
CA ALA A 392 -24.33 19.07 11.18
C ALA A 392 -25.77 19.44 10.76
N GLU A 393 -25.99 19.90 9.52
CA GLU A 393 -27.32 20.19 8.95
C GLU A 393 -28.24 18.97 9.00
N LEU A 394 -27.70 17.79 8.67
CA LEU A 394 -28.45 16.54 8.65
C LEU A 394 -28.59 15.88 10.04
N GLY A 395 -27.99 16.47 11.08
CA GLY A 395 -28.09 16.02 12.46
C GLY A 395 -27.21 14.80 12.80
N PHE A 396 -26.15 14.54 12.03
CA PHE A 396 -25.22 13.45 12.35
C PHE A 396 -24.35 13.79 13.57
N ARG A 397 -24.02 12.74 14.31
CA ARG A 397 -23.02 12.72 15.38
C ARG A 397 -21.86 11.83 14.93
N ALA A 398 -20.65 12.17 15.31
CA ALA A 398 -19.44 11.43 14.94
C ALA A 398 -18.83 10.72 16.14
N PHE A 399 -18.41 9.48 15.95
CA PHE A 399 -17.78 8.62 16.95
C PHE A 399 -16.48 8.06 16.37
N VAL A 400 -15.40 8.13 17.14
CA VAL A 400 -14.08 7.68 16.72
C VAL A 400 -13.87 6.23 17.13
N LEU A 401 -13.46 5.37 16.17
CA LEU A 401 -13.34 3.93 16.38
C LEU A 401 -12.28 3.57 17.44
N HIS A 402 -11.06 4.03 17.26
CA HIS A 402 -9.92 3.67 18.12
C HIS A 402 -10.03 4.15 19.58
N THR A 403 -11.02 4.97 19.90
CA THR A 403 -11.32 5.39 21.28
C THR A 403 -12.47 4.60 21.90
N GLY A 404 -12.86 3.46 21.29
CA GLY A 404 -14.01 2.68 21.74
C GLY A 404 -15.36 3.35 21.45
N LEU A 405 -15.49 4.05 20.33
CA LEU A 405 -16.64 4.84 19.92
C LEU A 405 -16.92 6.05 20.83
N GLY A 406 -15.86 6.75 21.23
CA GLY A 406 -15.98 8.04 21.88
C GLY A 406 -16.56 9.09 20.93
N GLU A 407 -17.60 9.81 21.38
CA GLU A 407 -18.18 10.90 20.59
C GLU A 407 -17.21 12.08 20.45
N ILE A 408 -17.10 12.63 19.24
CA ILE A 408 -16.30 13.81 18.94
C ILE A 408 -17.17 14.91 18.35
N ARG A 409 -16.84 16.16 18.67
CA ARG A 409 -17.50 17.31 18.05
C ARG A 409 -17.12 17.37 16.56
N LEU A 410 -18.10 17.51 15.67
CA LEU A 410 -17.86 17.56 14.21
C LEU A 410 -16.80 18.61 13.83
N LYS A 411 -16.82 19.80 14.41
CA LYS A 411 -15.83 20.85 14.12
C LYS A 411 -14.39 20.48 14.52
N SER A 412 -14.20 19.59 15.49
CA SER A 412 -12.87 19.14 15.91
C SER A 412 -12.20 18.24 14.86
N LEU A 413 -12.99 17.66 13.94
CA LEU A 413 -12.48 16.86 12.81
C LEU A 413 -11.63 17.69 11.86
N LEU A 414 -11.87 18.99 11.75
CA LEU A 414 -11.13 19.90 10.84
C LEU A 414 -9.68 20.15 11.28
N THR A 415 -9.39 19.95 12.56
CA THR A 415 -8.03 20.13 13.13
C THR A 415 -7.41 18.83 13.62
N GLY A 416 -8.13 17.71 13.47
CA GLY A 416 -7.68 16.37 13.84
C GLY A 416 -6.78 15.74 12.76
N GLY A 417 -6.15 14.62 13.11
CA GLY A 417 -5.43 13.76 12.15
C GLY A 417 -6.34 12.70 11.55
N TYR A 418 -5.72 11.67 10.98
CA TYR A 418 -6.38 10.48 10.45
C TYR A 418 -7.25 9.78 11.51
N GLN A 419 -8.48 9.42 11.16
CA GLN A 419 -9.43 8.75 12.03
C GLN A 419 -10.45 7.93 11.22
N ASN A 420 -10.84 6.77 11.75
CA ASN A 420 -12.00 6.03 11.27
C ASN A 420 -13.22 6.42 12.10
N LEU A 421 -14.29 6.84 11.45
CA LEU A 421 -15.48 7.41 12.05
C LEU A 421 -16.71 6.52 11.83
N LEU A 422 -17.54 6.42 12.86
CA LEU A 422 -18.93 6.05 12.74
C LEU A 422 -19.78 7.30 12.86
N LEU A 423 -20.67 7.55 11.89
CA LEU A 423 -21.62 8.65 11.91
C LEU A 423 -23.04 8.07 11.96
N HIS A 424 -23.85 8.57 12.85
CA HIS A 424 -25.28 8.27 12.90
C HIS A 424 -26.05 9.42 13.58
N ARG A 425 -27.39 9.40 13.50
CA ARG A 425 -28.28 10.40 14.12
C ARG A 425 -28.86 9.91 15.42
#